data_36b6c0e9318fb0c63f4e95dd3074bdde
#
_entry.id   36b6c0e9318fb0c63f4e95dd3074bdde
#
_cell.length_a   1.000
_cell.length_b   1.000
_cell.length_c   1.000
_cell.angle_alpha   90.00
_cell.angle_beta   90.00
_cell.angle_gamma   90.00
#
_symmetry.space_group_name_H-M   'P 1'
#
loop_
_entity.id
_entity.type
_entity.pdbx_description
1 polymer ?
#
loop_
_entity_poly.entity_id
_entity_poly.type
_entity_poly.pdbx_seq_one_letter_code
_entity_poly.pdbx_strand_id
1 'polypeptide(L)'
;SGKSKYIPVTREYLEANHIQGASDTLSILYNQFPQLGLFDGKNMIIGGSIEKLANYPGILSGDISALLIHNMPWYARQAFTPTVDIATAPEWEYKLRETIKQVLQEPIVMFGGVPTWLIVLFRSILEKTGKANLLEIWPRLRLYIHGGVNFAPIKPIFKDLIPSDQFIYQEVYNASE
;
A
#
# COMPACT_ATOMS: atom_id res chain seq x y z
N SER A 1 -22.04 16.84 -6.77
CA SER A 1 -21.23 18.07 -6.94
C SER A 1 -19.79 17.68 -7.26
N GLY A 2 -19.41 17.73 -8.53
CA GLY A 2 -18.18 17.13 -9.03
C GLY A 2 -16.94 18.05 -8.99
N LYS A 3 -16.76 18.89 -8.00
CA LYS A 3 -15.51 19.67 -7.87
C LYS A 3 -14.61 19.04 -6.81
N SER A 4 -13.40 18.67 -7.21
CA SER A 4 -12.34 18.25 -6.30
C SER A 4 -12.06 19.36 -5.27
N LYS A 5 -11.93 18.97 -4.01
CA LYS A 5 -11.48 19.88 -2.95
C LYS A 5 -9.99 19.65 -2.75
N TYR A 6 -9.23 20.75 -2.70
CA TYR A 6 -7.82 20.70 -2.31
C TYR A 6 -7.70 21.07 -0.83
N ILE A 7 -7.18 20.16 -0.04
CA ILE A 7 -6.92 20.34 1.38
C ILE A 7 -5.42 20.55 1.54
N PRO A 8 -4.97 21.70 2.08
CA PRO A 8 -3.55 21.91 2.34
C PRO A 8 -3.04 20.94 3.39
N VAL A 9 -1.95 20.27 3.08
CA VAL A 9 -1.27 19.34 4.00
C VAL A 9 0.12 19.90 4.28
N THR A 10 0.38 20.31 5.51
CA THR A 10 1.70 20.80 5.92
C THR A 10 2.62 19.64 6.23
N ARG A 11 3.93 19.90 6.26
CA ARG A 11 4.93 18.91 6.63
C ARG A 11 4.74 18.43 8.07
N GLU A 12 4.46 19.36 8.99
CA GLU A 12 4.21 19.04 10.39
C GLU A 12 3.00 18.12 10.54
N TYR A 13 1.93 18.38 9.78
CA TYR A 13 0.75 17.52 9.79
C TYR A 13 1.05 16.11 9.27
N LEU A 14 1.80 16.00 8.17
CA LEU A 14 2.23 14.70 7.65
C LEU A 14 3.07 13.92 8.68
N GLU A 15 4.06 14.59 9.29
CA GLU A 15 4.98 13.96 10.23
C GLU A 15 4.29 13.57 11.55
N ALA A 16 3.58 14.51 12.18
CA ALA A 16 3.01 14.33 13.52
C ALA A 16 1.71 13.50 13.53
N ASN A 17 1.01 13.41 12.42
CA ASN A 17 -0.26 12.67 12.32
C ASN A 17 -0.08 11.39 11.49
N HIS A 18 0.11 11.50 10.19
CA HIS A 18 0.03 10.35 9.29
C HIS A 18 1.24 9.42 9.41
N ILE A 19 2.47 9.96 9.39
CA ILE A 19 3.69 9.14 9.50
C ILE A 19 3.79 8.54 10.89
N GLN A 20 3.49 9.32 11.93
CA GLN A 20 3.44 8.81 13.29
C GLN A 20 2.38 7.73 13.45
N GLY A 21 1.15 7.96 12.98
CA GLY A 21 0.06 6.97 13.05
C GLY A 21 0.39 5.67 12.30
N ALA A 22 1.06 5.76 11.14
CA ALA A 22 1.54 4.57 10.43
C ALA A 22 2.62 3.81 11.25
N SER A 23 3.56 4.53 11.86
CA SER A 23 4.58 3.95 12.73
C SER A 23 3.97 3.29 13.97
N ASP A 24 2.99 3.93 14.59
CA ASP A 24 2.28 3.38 15.75
C ASP A 24 1.49 2.13 15.38
N THR A 25 0.82 2.14 14.24
CA THR A 25 0.11 0.95 13.72
C THR A 25 1.05 -0.23 13.53
N LEU A 26 2.20 -0.02 12.88
CA LEU A 26 3.20 -1.08 12.69
C LEU A 26 3.79 -1.54 14.01
N SER A 27 4.03 -0.63 14.96
CA SER A 27 4.56 -0.95 16.29
C SER A 27 3.58 -1.79 17.10
N ILE A 28 2.28 -1.43 17.06
CA ILE A 28 1.21 -2.19 17.72
C ILE A 28 1.13 -3.60 17.13
N LEU A 29 1.10 -3.71 15.81
CA LEU A 29 1.05 -5.00 15.12
C LEU A 29 2.27 -5.87 15.41
N TYR A 30 3.47 -5.28 15.43
CA TYR A 30 4.69 -5.99 15.78
C TYR A 30 4.67 -6.52 17.22
N ASN A 31 4.17 -5.72 18.17
CA ASN A 31 4.06 -6.14 19.56
C ASN A 31 2.97 -7.21 19.78
N GLN A 32 1.85 -7.12 19.08
CA GLN A 32 0.77 -8.11 19.16
C GLN A 32 1.12 -9.43 18.47
N PHE A 33 1.87 -9.36 17.38
CA PHE A 33 2.17 -10.48 16.50
C PHE A 33 3.65 -10.53 16.11
N PRO A 34 4.57 -10.70 17.08
CA PRO A 34 6.02 -10.66 16.79
C PRO A 34 6.47 -11.74 15.80
N GLN A 35 5.70 -12.84 15.70
CA GLN A 35 5.95 -13.93 14.76
C GLN A 35 5.67 -13.58 13.29
N LEU A 36 5.07 -12.42 13.00
CA LEU A 36 4.78 -12.03 11.60
C LEU A 36 6.02 -11.75 10.77
N GLY A 37 7.15 -11.40 11.42
CA GLY A 37 8.39 -11.11 10.72
C GLY A 37 8.24 -9.93 9.74
N LEU A 38 7.57 -8.84 10.16
CA LEU A 38 7.26 -7.69 9.29
C LEU A 38 8.49 -7.01 8.69
N PHE A 39 9.66 -7.23 9.29
CA PHE A 39 10.94 -6.69 8.82
C PHE A 39 11.83 -7.75 8.14
N ASP A 40 11.32 -8.98 7.97
CA ASP A 40 12.07 -10.08 7.34
C ASP A 40 11.97 -10.08 5.80
N GLY A 41 11.30 -9.08 5.24
CA GLY A 41 11.10 -8.94 3.80
C GLY A 41 10.65 -7.53 3.44
N LYS A 42 9.97 -7.42 2.28
CA LYS A 42 9.45 -6.14 1.77
C LYS A 42 7.96 -5.99 2.06
N ASN A 43 7.57 -4.76 2.26
CA ASN A 43 6.20 -4.35 2.48
C ASN A 43 5.67 -3.68 1.20
N MET A 44 4.74 -4.33 0.51
CA MET A 44 4.18 -3.78 -0.72
C MET A 44 3.08 -2.76 -0.40
N ILE A 45 3.19 -1.57 -1.00
CA ILE A 45 2.17 -0.52 -0.88
C ILE A 45 1.70 -0.09 -2.26
N ILE A 46 0.37 -0.02 -2.43
CA ILE A 46 -0.27 0.66 -3.55
C ILE A 46 -1.07 1.83 -3.01
N GLY A 47 -0.75 3.01 -3.50
CA GLY A 47 -1.44 4.26 -3.22
C GLY A 47 -1.93 4.97 -4.47
N GLY A 48 -2.48 6.15 -4.29
CA GLY A 48 -2.86 7.05 -5.35
C GLY A 48 -1.67 7.57 -6.15
N SER A 49 -1.86 8.69 -6.82
CA SER A 49 -0.82 9.31 -7.65
C SER A 49 -0.51 10.73 -7.18
N ILE A 50 0.65 11.22 -7.60
CA ILE A 50 1.08 12.59 -7.39
C ILE A 50 1.10 13.32 -8.73
N GLU A 51 0.54 14.52 -8.72
CA GLU A 51 0.53 15.43 -9.86
C GLU A 51 1.07 16.79 -9.44
N LYS A 52 1.69 17.50 -10.38
CA LYS A 52 2.08 18.90 -10.21
C LYS A 52 0.92 19.80 -10.56
N LEU A 53 0.56 20.72 -9.68
CA LEU A 53 -0.46 21.72 -9.99
C LEU A 53 0.10 22.75 -10.97
N ALA A 54 -0.53 22.86 -12.16
CA ALA A 54 -0.05 23.74 -13.23
C ALA A 54 0.05 25.21 -12.80
N ASN A 55 -0.90 25.68 -11.97
CA ASN A 55 -0.98 27.07 -11.51
C ASN A 55 -0.16 27.36 -10.25
N TYR A 56 0.47 26.35 -9.66
CA TYR A 56 1.21 26.47 -8.39
C TYR A 56 2.54 25.69 -8.48
N PRO A 57 3.56 26.29 -9.14
CA PRO A 57 4.87 25.65 -9.27
C PRO A 57 5.46 25.30 -7.90
N GLY A 58 5.87 24.05 -7.73
CA GLY A 58 6.46 23.57 -6.47
C GLY A 58 5.45 22.96 -5.48
N ILE A 59 4.14 23.04 -5.75
CA ILE A 59 3.12 22.36 -4.95
C ILE A 59 2.77 21.02 -5.60
N LEU A 60 2.85 19.96 -4.80
CA LEU A 60 2.40 18.62 -5.18
C LEU A 60 0.95 18.42 -4.75
N SER A 61 0.17 17.80 -5.59
CA SER A 61 -1.21 17.39 -5.32
C SER A 61 -1.33 15.89 -5.50
N GLY A 62 -2.13 15.24 -4.68
CA GLY A 62 -2.35 13.81 -4.78
C GLY A 62 -3.22 13.28 -3.64
N ASP A 63 -3.53 12.00 -3.73
CA ASP A 63 -4.16 11.31 -2.61
C ASP A 63 -3.24 11.28 -1.40
N ILE A 64 -3.80 11.27 -0.19
CA ILE A 64 -3.01 11.25 1.05
C ILE A 64 -2.03 10.05 1.08
N SER A 65 -2.42 8.90 0.56
CA SER A 65 -1.55 7.73 0.46
C SER A 65 -0.32 7.98 -0.43
N ALA A 66 -0.49 8.68 -1.54
CA ALA A 66 0.62 9.04 -2.42
C ALA A 66 1.55 10.07 -1.78
N LEU A 67 0.98 11.07 -1.07
CA LEU A 67 1.76 12.04 -0.31
C LEU A 67 2.58 11.39 0.80
N LEU A 68 2.01 10.39 1.49
CA LEU A 68 2.72 9.61 2.52
C LEU A 68 3.88 8.80 1.92
N ILE A 69 3.65 8.12 0.81
CA ILE A 69 4.69 7.35 0.12
C ILE A 69 5.82 8.29 -0.35
N HIS A 70 5.46 9.44 -0.93
CA HIS A 70 6.43 10.42 -1.41
C HIS A 70 7.30 11.00 -0.27
N ASN A 71 6.70 11.27 0.88
CA ASN A 71 7.38 11.84 2.05
C ASN A 71 7.89 10.78 3.04
N MET A 72 7.84 9.50 2.66
CA MET A 72 8.33 8.41 3.50
C MET A 72 9.80 8.63 3.88
N PRO A 73 10.18 8.47 5.17
CA PRO A 73 11.55 8.59 5.62
C PRO A 73 12.49 7.65 4.84
N TRP A 74 13.70 8.09 4.60
CA TRP A 74 14.69 7.34 3.78
C TRP A 74 14.93 5.91 4.27
N TYR A 75 14.98 5.71 5.59
CA TYR A 75 15.18 4.38 6.19
C TYR A 75 13.98 3.45 5.96
N ALA A 76 12.75 3.98 5.96
CA ALA A 76 11.55 3.21 5.69
C ALA A 76 11.45 2.80 4.22
N ARG A 77 11.93 3.64 3.27
CA ARG A 77 11.92 3.34 1.83
C ARG A 77 12.60 2.02 1.49
N GLN A 78 13.59 1.61 2.28
CA GLN A 78 14.28 0.32 2.06
C GLN A 78 13.41 -0.89 2.40
N ALA A 79 12.44 -0.75 3.29
CA ALA A 79 11.51 -1.81 3.67
C ALA A 79 10.27 -1.89 2.77
N PHE A 80 10.03 -0.87 1.93
CA PHE A 80 8.82 -0.80 1.11
C PHE A 80 9.10 -0.98 -0.39
N THR A 81 8.08 -1.44 -1.10
CA THR A 81 8.07 -1.68 -2.54
C THR A 81 6.67 -1.39 -3.11
N PRO A 82 6.52 -0.97 -4.37
CA PRO A 82 7.56 -0.60 -5.31
C PRO A 82 8.30 0.69 -4.92
N THR A 83 9.31 1.10 -5.69
CA THR A 83 9.98 2.39 -5.47
C THR A 83 9.00 3.56 -5.51
N VAL A 84 9.35 4.66 -4.84
CA VAL A 84 8.47 5.84 -4.72
C VAL A 84 7.97 6.33 -6.09
N ASP A 85 8.85 6.38 -7.08
CA ASP A 85 8.51 6.87 -8.42
C ASP A 85 7.45 5.99 -9.10
N ILE A 86 7.53 4.68 -8.93
CA ILE A 86 6.53 3.74 -9.44
C ILE A 86 5.25 3.85 -8.62
N ALA A 87 5.36 3.84 -7.29
CA ALA A 87 4.21 3.84 -6.39
C ALA A 87 3.33 5.09 -6.55
N THR A 88 3.94 6.24 -6.88
CA THR A 88 3.24 7.53 -7.01
C THR A 88 2.99 7.96 -8.47
N ALA A 89 3.31 7.12 -9.44
CA ALA A 89 3.13 7.40 -10.85
C ALA A 89 1.66 7.70 -11.19
N PRO A 90 1.36 8.72 -12.02
CA PRO A 90 -0.01 9.08 -12.35
C PRO A 90 -0.66 8.11 -13.35
N GLU A 91 0.13 7.48 -14.21
CA GLU A 91 -0.38 6.58 -15.22
C GLU A 91 -0.53 5.16 -14.66
N TRP A 92 -1.78 4.68 -14.57
CA TRP A 92 -2.11 3.42 -13.93
C TRP A 92 -1.49 2.19 -14.57
N GLU A 93 -1.50 2.11 -15.89
CA GLU A 93 -0.97 0.94 -16.61
C GLU A 93 0.55 0.81 -16.43
N TYR A 94 1.25 1.94 -16.46
CA TYR A 94 2.69 1.99 -16.14
C TYR A 94 2.93 1.53 -14.71
N LYS A 95 2.20 2.11 -13.74
CA LYS A 95 2.30 1.76 -12.32
C LYS A 95 2.08 0.27 -12.09
N LEU A 96 1.01 -0.27 -12.65
CA LEU A 96 0.67 -1.70 -12.52
C LEU A 96 1.78 -2.59 -13.09
N ARG A 97 2.21 -2.31 -14.31
CA ARG A 97 3.24 -3.09 -15.00
C ARG A 97 4.57 -3.08 -14.26
N GLU A 98 5.05 -1.91 -13.84
CA GLU A 98 6.35 -1.79 -13.18
C GLU A 98 6.28 -2.32 -11.73
N THR A 99 5.16 -2.12 -11.03
CA THR A 99 4.93 -2.76 -9.72
C THR A 99 5.04 -4.28 -9.83
N ILE A 100 4.34 -4.90 -10.79
CA ILE A 100 4.41 -6.36 -10.99
C ILE A 100 5.84 -6.85 -11.24
N LYS A 101 6.60 -6.14 -12.07
CA LYS A 101 8.00 -6.50 -12.34
C LYS A 101 8.84 -6.49 -11.06
N GLN A 102 8.69 -5.45 -10.26
CA GLN A 102 9.49 -5.28 -9.07
C GLN A 102 9.09 -6.26 -7.95
N VAL A 103 7.81 -6.35 -7.62
CA VAL A 103 7.36 -7.18 -6.49
C VAL A 103 7.56 -8.67 -6.70
N LEU A 104 7.61 -9.15 -7.94
CA LEU A 104 7.92 -10.54 -8.25
C LEU A 104 9.38 -10.92 -7.95
N GLN A 105 10.27 -9.96 -7.80
CA GLN A 105 11.68 -10.18 -7.45
C GLN A 105 11.96 -10.06 -5.95
N GLU A 106 10.93 -9.76 -5.16
CA GLU A 106 11.12 -9.41 -3.76
C GLU A 106 10.33 -10.33 -2.81
N PRO A 107 10.85 -10.61 -1.61
CA PRO A 107 10.18 -11.41 -0.60
C PRO A 107 9.11 -10.59 0.13
N ILE A 108 7.89 -10.54 -0.39
CA ILE A 108 6.80 -9.77 0.21
C ILE A 108 6.28 -10.48 1.47
N VAL A 109 6.19 -9.74 2.57
CA VAL A 109 5.66 -10.21 3.87
C VAL A 109 4.36 -9.53 4.27
N MET A 110 4.15 -8.31 3.79
CA MET A 110 2.95 -7.51 4.05
C MET A 110 2.57 -6.72 2.80
N PHE A 111 1.29 -6.40 2.67
CA PHE A 111 0.86 -5.40 1.71
C PHE A 111 -0.18 -4.45 2.31
N GLY A 112 -0.25 -3.26 1.73
CA GLY A 112 -1.19 -2.22 2.11
C GLY A 112 -1.79 -1.52 0.90
N GLY A 113 -3.03 -1.07 1.03
CA GLY A 113 -3.71 -0.31 -0.01
C GLY A 113 -5.20 -0.60 -0.11
N VAL A 114 -5.86 0.11 -1.02
CA VAL A 114 -7.29 -0.05 -1.26
C VAL A 114 -7.60 -1.41 -1.88
N PRO A 115 -8.56 -2.18 -1.34
CA PRO A 115 -8.84 -3.56 -1.77
C PRO A 115 -9.08 -3.74 -3.26
N THR A 116 -9.84 -2.84 -3.88
CA THR A 116 -10.20 -2.94 -5.30
C THR A 116 -8.98 -2.87 -6.22
N TRP A 117 -8.01 -2.04 -5.93
CA TRP A 117 -6.77 -1.91 -6.72
C TRP A 117 -5.86 -3.14 -6.54
N LEU A 118 -5.80 -3.65 -5.32
CA LEU A 118 -5.03 -4.86 -5.01
C LEU A 118 -5.59 -6.10 -5.70
N ILE A 119 -6.91 -6.23 -5.82
CA ILE A 119 -7.53 -7.34 -6.57
C ILE A 119 -7.06 -7.32 -8.04
N VAL A 120 -7.06 -6.15 -8.68
CA VAL A 120 -6.58 -6.02 -10.08
C VAL A 120 -5.11 -6.42 -10.17
N LEU A 121 -4.26 -5.90 -9.29
CA LEU A 121 -2.84 -6.23 -9.24
C LEU A 121 -2.61 -7.72 -9.05
N PHE A 122 -3.26 -8.33 -8.06
CA PHE A 122 -3.04 -9.75 -7.72
C PHE A 122 -3.53 -10.69 -8.80
N ARG A 123 -4.66 -10.40 -9.43
CA ARG A 123 -5.13 -11.17 -10.59
C ARG A 123 -4.13 -11.11 -11.74
N SER A 124 -3.61 -9.93 -12.06
CA SER A 124 -2.59 -9.76 -13.09
C SER A 124 -1.27 -10.50 -12.74
N ILE A 125 -0.89 -10.54 -11.47
CA ILE A 125 0.28 -11.30 -10.99
C ILE A 125 0.05 -12.81 -11.15
N LEU A 126 -1.11 -13.32 -10.73
CA LEU A 126 -1.44 -14.74 -10.83
C LEU A 126 -1.54 -15.19 -12.30
N GLU A 127 -2.18 -14.39 -13.15
CA GLU A 127 -2.23 -14.64 -14.59
C GLU A 127 -0.82 -14.71 -15.20
N LYS A 128 0.04 -13.75 -14.87
CA LYS A 128 1.41 -13.69 -15.38
C LYS A 128 2.29 -14.85 -14.90
N THR A 129 2.07 -15.30 -13.67
CA THR A 129 2.92 -16.35 -13.05
C THR A 129 2.38 -17.77 -13.23
N GLY A 130 1.11 -17.90 -13.59
CA GLY A 130 0.42 -19.20 -13.66
C GLY A 130 0.23 -19.86 -12.28
N LYS A 131 0.37 -19.10 -11.19
CA LYS A 131 0.19 -19.59 -9.82
C LYS A 131 -1.27 -19.57 -9.41
N ALA A 132 -1.66 -20.53 -8.56
CA ALA A 132 -3.03 -20.64 -8.10
C ALA A 132 -3.38 -19.58 -7.02
N ASN A 133 -2.43 -19.18 -6.20
CA ASN A 133 -2.62 -18.22 -5.13
C ASN A 133 -1.32 -17.45 -4.80
N LEU A 134 -1.43 -16.40 -3.98
CA LEU A 134 -0.31 -15.53 -3.64
C LEU A 134 0.74 -16.19 -2.73
N LEU A 135 0.36 -17.19 -1.94
CA LEU A 135 1.31 -17.88 -1.05
C LEU A 135 2.30 -18.77 -1.83
N GLU A 136 1.95 -19.18 -3.05
CA GLU A 136 2.90 -19.87 -3.94
C GLU A 136 3.98 -18.92 -4.48
N ILE A 137 3.73 -17.62 -4.48
CA ILE A 137 4.68 -16.59 -4.90
C ILE A 137 5.43 -16.06 -3.68
N TRP A 138 4.70 -15.74 -2.63
CA TRP A 138 5.22 -15.17 -1.38
C TRP A 138 4.83 -16.02 -0.17
N PRO A 139 5.56 -17.10 0.11
CA PRO A 139 5.22 -18.02 1.21
C PRO A 139 5.25 -17.39 2.59
N ARG A 140 5.93 -16.24 2.74
CA ARG A 140 6.01 -15.48 3.99
C ARG A 140 5.01 -14.33 4.10
N LEU A 141 4.07 -14.23 3.17
CA LEU A 141 3.02 -13.20 3.21
C LEU A 141 2.08 -13.47 4.41
N ARG A 142 1.91 -12.48 5.30
CA ARG A 142 1.22 -12.65 6.59
C ARG A 142 0.19 -11.60 6.93
N LEU A 143 0.29 -10.39 6.37
CA LEU A 143 -0.50 -9.25 6.80
C LEU A 143 -1.01 -8.42 5.63
N TYR A 144 -2.25 -8.01 5.70
CA TYR A 144 -2.85 -7.00 4.86
C TYR A 144 -3.39 -5.85 5.71
N ILE A 145 -2.89 -4.63 5.47
CA ILE A 145 -3.40 -3.40 6.04
C ILE A 145 -4.30 -2.72 5.00
N HIS A 146 -5.58 -2.59 5.33
CA HIS A 146 -6.58 -2.04 4.41
C HIS A 146 -7.40 -0.93 5.04
N GLY A 147 -8.04 -0.13 4.20
CA GLY A 147 -8.96 0.94 4.59
C GLY A 147 -9.63 1.55 3.37
N GLY A 148 -10.39 2.61 3.60
CA GLY A 148 -11.03 3.41 2.55
C GLY A 148 -12.33 2.84 1.98
N VAL A 149 -12.64 1.56 2.18
CA VAL A 149 -13.89 0.91 1.75
C VAL A 149 -14.33 -0.16 2.74
N ASN A 150 -15.63 -0.49 2.75
CA ASN A 150 -16.12 -1.62 3.53
C ASN A 150 -15.50 -2.93 2.98
N PHE A 151 -14.69 -3.58 3.81
CA PHE A 151 -13.96 -4.78 3.43
C PHE A 151 -14.80 -6.06 3.50
N ALA A 152 -15.87 -6.10 4.28
CA ALA A 152 -16.65 -7.31 4.52
C ALA A 152 -17.11 -8.03 3.23
N PRO A 153 -17.70 -7.35 2.21
CA PRO A 153 -18.11 -8.00 0.97
C PRO A 153 -16.93 -8.44 0.08
N ILE A 154 -15.75 -7.88 0.29
CA ILE A 154 -14.54 -8.13 -0.52
C ILE A 154 -13.67 -9.24 0.10
N LYS A 155 -13.77 -9.45 1.40
CA LYS A 155 -12.96 -10.41 2.16
C LYS A 155 -12.94 -11.83 1.57
N PRO A 156 -14.04 -12.42 1.07
CA PRO A 156 -14.02 -13.75 0.44
C PRO A 156 -13.02 -13.83 -0.73
N ILE A 157 -12.94 -12.79 -1.57
CA ILE A 157 -12.00 -12.76 -2.70
C ILE A 157 -10.55 -12.84 -2.21
N PHE A 158 -10.24 -12.12 -1.13
CA PHE A 158 -8.89 -12.17 -0.54
C PHE A 158 -8.59 -13.52 0.12
N LYS A 159 -9.59 -14.21 0.68
CA LYS A 159 -9.42 -15.58 1.19
C LYS A 159 -9.09 -16.58 0.10
N ASP A 160 -9.67 -16.42 -1.09
CA ASP A 160 -9.33 -17.25 -2.25
C ASP A 160 -7.92 -16.95 -2.78
N LEU A 161 -7.54 -15.66 -2.82
CA LEU A 161 -6.21 -15.23 -3.22
C LEU A 161 -5.11 -15.66 -2.22
N ILE A 162 -5.46 -15.77 -0.94
CA ILE A 162 -4.55 -16.07 0.17
C ILE A 162 -5.20 -17.12 1.08
N PRO A 163 -5.17 -18.40 0.70
CA PRO A 163 -5.82 -19.48 1.44
C PRO A 163 -5.05 -19.85 2.72
N SER A 164 -5.13 -18.99 3.74
CA SER A 164 -4.49 -19.20 5.04
C SER A 164 -5.35 -18.66 6.17
N ASP A 165 -5.62 -19.49 7.17
CA ASP A 165 -6.33 -19.08 8.39
C ASP A 165 -5.45 -18.25 9.34
N GLN A 166 -4.14 -18.26 9.13
CA GLN A 166 -3.19 -17.47 9.91
C GLN A 166 -2.93 -16.09 9.33
N PHE A 167 -3.52 -15.78 8.16
CA PHE A 167 -3.33 -14.50 7.51
C PHE A 167 -4.14 -13.41 8.21
N ILE A 168 -3.49 -12.28 8.52
CA ILE A 168 -4.09 -11.19 9.29
C ILE A 168 -4.59 -10.10 8.35
N TYR A 169 -5.85 -9.71 8.53
CA TYR A 169 -6.47 -8.57 7.90
C TYR A 169 -6.63 -7.47 8.94
N GLN A 170 -5.91 -6.37 8.77
CA GLN A 170 -5.95 -5.22 9.67
C GLN A 170 -6.61 -4.04 9.00
N GLU A 171 -7.75 -3.62 9.51
CA GLU A 171 -8.41 -2.41 9.06
C GLU A 171 -7.82 -1.19 9.75
N VAL A 172 -7.60 -0.13 8.97
CA VAL A 172 -7.16 1.17 9.46
C VAL A 172 -8.06 2.26 8.87
N TYR A 173 -8.32 3.28 9.67
CA TYR A 173 -8.99 4.49 9.21
C TYR A 173 -7.96 5.58 8.97
N ASN A 174 -8.04 6.21 7.82
CA ASN A 174 -7.20 7.35 7.46
C ASN A 174 -8.03 8.37 6.66
N ALA A 175 -7.99 9.63 7.07
CA ALA A 175 -8.70 10.73 6.43
C ALA A 175 -7.75 11.90 6.17
N SER A 176 -8.10 12.73 5.19
CA SER A 176 -7.31 13.92 4.82
C SER A 176 -7.61 15.13 5.70
N GLU A 177 -8.60 15.06 6.56
CA GLU A 177 -9.07 16.11 7.47
C GLU A 177 -8.73 15.84 8.93
#